data_298e21424fd37a71ed33e836b46a12da
#
_entry.id   298e21424fd37a71ed33e836b46a12da
#
_cell.length_a   1.000
_cell.length_b   1.000
_cell.length_c   1.000
_cell.angle_alpha   90.00
_cell.angle_beta   90.00
_cell.angle_gamma   90.00
#
_symmetry.space_group_name_H-M   'P 1'
#
loop_
_entity.id
_entity.type
_entity.pdbx_description
1 polymer ?
#
loop_
_entity_poly.entity_id
_entity_poly.type
_entity_poly.pdbx_seq_one_letter_code
_entity_poly.pdbx_strand_id
1 'polypeptide(L)'
;MAEECTHNCDSCSASCSSRNEKEAGPSSLLIPANPASEVKHIIGVVSGKGGVGKSLVTSMLAVLLRREGLRVGIMDADITGPSIPKAFGVHNVQIYGDDNGMIPPATTTGIDMISVNLLLGEDETKPVIWRGAMISGVVQQFWKDTIWNEDVLLVDCPPGTGDVPLTVFQSMPLDGIVIVSSPQDLVSMIVSKAANMAKMMNIPVLGLVENMSYVKCPDCGREIKVFGDSHIEEIASEFGYGLLGRIPLDPKLSALVDRGMIELMENNYLDAARDVIMAKMGG
;
A
#
# COMPACT_ATOMS: atom_id res chain seq x y z
N MET A 1 -33.87 -42.07 18.50
CA MET A 1 -33.40 -41.35 19.70
C MET A 1 -32.04 -40.80 19.32
N ALA A 2 -31.92 -39.49 19.18
CA ALA A 2 -30.64 -38.84 18.89
C ALA A 2 -29.85 -38.83 20.21
N GLU A 3 -28.69 -39.49 20.25
CA GLU A 3 -27.77 -39.40 21.37
C GLU A 3 -27.28 -37.97 21.52
N GLU A 4 -27.47 -37.41 22.69
CA GLU A 4 -27.00 -36.06 23.02
C GLU A 4 -25.48 -36.03 22.95
N CYS A 5 -24.93 -35.11 22.15
CA CYS A 5 -23.50 -34.91 22.01
C CYS A 5 -22.92 -34.39 23.34
N THR A 6 -22.02 -35.12 23.97
CA THR A 6 -21.38 -34.76 25.25
C THR A 6 -20.24 -33.74 25.08
N HIS A 7 -20.00 -33.24 23.89
CA HIS A 7 -18.93 -32.28 23.56
C HIS A 7 -17.49 -32.69 23.93
N ASN A 8 -17.28 -33.98 24.27
CA ASN A 8 -15.93 -34.50 24.51
C ASN A 8 -15.47 -35.28 23.25
N CYS A 9 -14.69 -34.57 22.41
CA CYS A 9 -14.25 -35.07 21.10
C CYS A 9 -13.14 -36.12 21.19
N ASP A 10 -12.42 -36.25 22.29
CA ASP A 10 -11.28 -37.17 22.44
C ASP A 10 -11.70 -38.63 22.64
N SER A 11 -12.94 -38.89 23.05
CA SER A 11 -13.48 -40.21 23.27
C SER A 11 -14.70 -40.58 22.42
N CYS A 12 -15.08 -39.72 21.46
CA CYS A 12 -16.28 -39.88 20.65
C CYS A 12 -15.97 -40.66 19.36
N SER A 13 -16.70 -41.74 19.09
CA SER A 13 -16.58 -42.56 17.86
C SER A 13 -17.51 -42.14 16.73
N ALA A 14 -18.33 -41.10 16.92
CA ALA A 14 -19.25 -40.61 15.90
C ALA A 14 -18.53 -39.69 14.87
N SER A 15 -18.86 -39.87 13.58
CA SER A 15 -18.42 -38.96 12.53
C SER A 15 -19.30 -37.70 12.58
N CYS A 16 -18.77 -36.57 13.05
CA CYS A 16 -19.49 -35.30 13.05
C CYS A 16 -18.74 -34.25 12.26
N SER A 17 -19.49 -33.34 11.60
CA SER A 17 -18.94 -32.25 10.77
C SER A 17 -18.00 -31.33 11.54
N SER A 18 -18.25 -31.07 12.83
CA SER A 18 -17.41 -30.23 13.70
C SER A 18 -16.02 -30.83 14.00
N ARG A 19 -15.77 -32.10 13.74
CA ARG A 19 -14.46 -32.74 13.90
C ARG A 19 -13.55 -32.44 12.71
N ASN A 20 -14.14 -32.38 11.51
CA ASN A 20 -13.42 -32.06 10.29
C ASN A 20 -13.02 -30.57 10.24
N GLU A 21 -13.76 -29.68 10.94
CA GLU A 21 -13.40 -28.26 11.04
C GLU A 21 -12.21 -27.99 11.99
N LYS A 22 -11.89 -28.90 12.92
CA LYS A 22 -10.74 -28.77 13.83
C LYS A 22 -9.41 -29.24 13.21
N GLU A 23 -9.46 -30.04 12.15
CA GLU A 23 -8.25 -30.48 11.42
C GLU A 23 -7.90 -29.57 10.23
N ALA A 24 -8.81 -28.71 9.79
CA ALA A 24 -8.48 -27.61 8.90
C ALA A 24 -7.78 -26.55 9.73
N GLY A 25 -6.46 -26.45 9.65
CA GLY A 25 -5.73 -25.28 10.12
C GLY A 25 -6.36 -24.01 9.55
N PRO A 26 -6.10 -22.80 10.11
CA PRO A 26 -6.71 -21.58 9.63
C PRO A 26 -6.55 -21.50 8.12
N SER A 27 -7.67 -21.57 7.40
CA SER A 27 -7.67 -21.43 5.93
C SER A 27 -6.97 -20.10 5.61
N SER A 28 -5.95 -20.14 4.78
CA SER A 28 -5.29 -18.93 4.30
C SER A 28 -6.36 -18.03 3.70
N LEU A 29 -6.45 -16.81 4.19
CA LEU A 29 -7.35 -15.79 3.64
C LEU A 29 -6.80 -15.18 2.36
N LEU A 30 -5.61 -15.62 1.92
CA LEU A 30 -5.00 -15.17 0.68
C LEU A 30 -5.89 -15.51 -0.52
N ILE A 31 -6.09 -14.53 -1.34
CA ILE A 31 -6.83 -14.64 -2.60
C ILE A 31 -5.81 -14.84 -3.73
N PRO A 32 -6.01 -15.82 -4.62
CA PRO A 32 -5.14 -15.96 -5.77
C PRO A 32 -5.23 -14.73 -6.67
N ALA A 33 -4.11 -14.32 -7.25
CA ALA A 33 -4.07 -13.32 -8.32
C ALA A 33 -4.86 -13.81 -9.55
N ASN A 34 -5.10 -12.91 -10.49
CA ASN A 34 -5.60 -13.30 -11.80
C ASN A 34 -4.70 -14.39 -12.39
N PRO A 35 -5.24 -15.47 -12.96
CA PRO A 35 -4.43 -16.56 -13.53
C PRO A 35 -3.48 -16.13 -14.66
N ALA A 36 -3.79 -15.02 -15.34
CA ALA A 36 -2.94 -14.43 -16.37
C ALA A 36 -1.89 -13.45 -15.81
N SER A 37 -1.88 -13.20 -14.51
CA SER A 37 -0.93 -12.29 -13.86
C SER A 37 0.40 -12.97 -13.55
N GLU A 38 1.49 -12.17 -13.65
CA GLU A 38 2.82 -12.51 -13.17
C GLU A 38 3.34 -11.35 -12.31
N VAL A 39 3.23 -11.46 -10.99
CA VAL A 39 3.73 -10.47 -10.03
C VAL A 39 4.82 -11.13 -9.18
N LYS A 40 6.03 -10.57 -9.21
CA LYS A 40 7.16 -11.15 -8.47
C LYS A 40 7.19 -10.70 -7.03
N HIS A 41 6.96 -9.40 -6.78
CA HIS A 41 7.00 -8.80 -5.45
C HIS A 41 5.85 -7.85 -5.23
N ILE A 42 5.34 -7.81 -3.99
CA ILE A 42 4.24 -6.93 -3.60
C ILE A 42 4.64 -6.18 -2.34
N ILE A 43 4.68 -4.85 -2.42
CA ILE A 43 5.07 -3.97 -1.32
C ILE A 43 3.89 -3.07 -0.94
N GLY A 44 3.44 -3.16 0.30
CA GLY A 44 2.41 -2.28 0.83
C GLY A 44 3.01 -0.94 1.30
N VAL A 45 2.35 0.16 0.97
CA VAL A 45 2.65 1.48 1.55
C VAL A 45 1.50 1.86 2.48
N VAL A 46 1.81 2.05 3.75
CA VAL A 46 0.80 2.21 4.81
C VAL A 46 1.06 3.47 5.63
N SER A 47 0.01 3.99 6.25
CA SER A 47 0.12 5.08 7.20
C SER A 47 -0.90 4.92 8.33
N GLY A 48 -0.54 5.33 9.53
CA GLY A 48 -1.46 5.23 10.67
C GLY A 48 -2.52 6.33 10.72
N LYS A 49 -2.40 7.39 9.89
CA LYS A 49 -3.40 8.45 9.75
C LYS A 49 -3.44 9.00 8.32
N GLY A 50 -4.56 9.64 7.97
CA GLY A 50 -4.71 10.35 6.70
C GLY A 50 -3.88 11.64 6.62
N GLY A 51 -3.57 12.07 5.39
CA GLY A 51 -2.93 13.35 5.14
C GLY A 51 -1.40 13.40 5.36
N VAL A 52 -0.74 12.26 5.60
CA VAL A 52 0.74 12.21 5.73
C VAL A 52 1.48 12.12 4.39
N GLY A 53 0.75 12.07 3.27
CA GLY A 53 1.33 11.97 1.93
C GLY A 53 1.76 10.56 1.54
N LYS A 54 1.08 9.54 2.04
CA LYS A 54 1.29 8.13 1.69
C LYS A 54 1.32 7.90 0.18
N SER A 55 0.28 8.36 -0.54
CA SER A 55 0.16 8.21 -1.99
C SER A 55 1.26 8.95 -2.77
N LEU A 56 1.77 10.08 -2.22
CA LEU A 56 2.95 10.73 -2.76
C LEU A 56 4.18 9.82 -2.66
N VAL A 57 4.40 9.21 -1.48
CA VAL A 57 5.51 8.25 -1.27
C VAL A 57 5.38 7.06 -2.20
N THR A 58 4.18 6.48 -2.34
CA THR A 58 3.91 5.38 -3.26
C THR A 58 4.26 5.77 -4.70
N SER A 59 3.81 6.93 -5.15
CA SER A 59 4.10 7.45 -6.49
C SER A 59 5.59 7.69 -6.73
N MET A 60 6.28 8.30 -5.75
CA MET A 60 7.74 8.52 -5.84
C MET A 60 8.51 7.21 -5.91
N LEU A 61 8.17 6.22 -5.08
CA LEU A 61 8.78 4.89 -5.11
C LEU A 61 8.56 4.21 -6.47
N ALA A 62 7.35 4.29 -7.02
CA ALA A 62 7.06 3.73 -8.34
C ALA A 62 7.95 4.35 -9.43
N VAL A 63 8.11 5.68 -9.44
CA VAL A 63 8.97 6.37 -10.39
C VAL A 63 10.44 5.96 -10.22
N LEU A 64 10.94 5.86 -8.98
CA LEU A 64 12.32 5.44 -8.72
C LEU A 64 12.57 4.00 -9.18
N LEU A 65 11.68 3.05 -8.83
CA LEU A 65 11.80 1.65 -9.22
C LEU A 65 11.68 1.49 -10.74
N ARG A 66 10.81 2.27 -11.39
CA ARG A 66 10.70 2.26 -12.85
C ARG A 66 11.99 2.74 -13.53
N ARG A 67 12.66 3.73 -12.97
CA ARG A 67 13.97 4.23 -13.46
C ARG A 67 15.10 3.20 -13.34
N GLU A 68 15.00 2.26 -12.40
CA GLU A 68 15.90 1.10 -12.33
C GLU A 68 15.59 0.02 -13.39
N GLY A 69 14.61 0.26 -14.26
CA GLY A 69 14.25 -0.63 -15.38
C GLY A 69 13.24 -1.72 -15.01
N LEU A 70 12.64 -1.69 -13.81
CA LEU A 70 11.63 -2.66 -13.41
C LEU A 70 10.28 -2.39 -14.07
N ARG A 71 9.49 -3.44 -14.28
CA ARG A 71 8.04 -3.32 -14.53
C ARG A 71 7.38 -3.03 -13.19
N VAL A 72 6.67 -1.91 -13.11
CA VAL A 72 6.11 -1.41 -11.85
C VAL A 72 4.61 -1.20 -12.02
N GLY A 73 3.83 -1.76 -11.09
CA GLY A 73 2.42 -1.50 -10.97
C GLY A 73 2.08 -0.74 -9.69
N ILE A 74 0.99 0.01 -9.70
CA ILE A 74 0.40 0.65 -8.53
C ILE A 74 -1.06 0.21 -8.40
N MET A 75 -1.39 -0.41 -7.29
CA MET A 75 -2.77 -0.65 -6.89
C MET A 75 -3.18 0.38 -5.84
N ASP A 76 -4.01 1.34 -6.23
CA ASP A 76 -4.56 2.35 -5.33
C ASP A 76 -5.77 1.77 -4.58
N ALA A 77 -5.52 1.33 -3.34
CA ALA A 77 -6.53 0.79 -2.45
C ALA A 77 -7.16 1.87 -1.54
N ASP A 78 -6.73 3.15 -1.64
CA ASP A 78 -7.34 4.28 -0.92
C ASP A 78 -8.55 4.83 -1.69
N ILE A 79 -9.60 4.05 -1.72
CA ILE A 79 -10.84 4.33 -2.48
C ILE A 79 -11.52 5.63 -2.03
N THR A 80 -11.29 6.05 -0.79
CA THR A 80 -11.93 7.25 -0.21
C THR A 80 -11.25 8.56 -0.60
N GLY A 81 -10.00 8.50 -1.02
CA GLY A 81 -9.22 9.67 -1.43
C GLY A 81 -8.23 9.34 -2.54
N PRO A 82 -8.68 8.72 -3.65
CA PRO A 82 -7.78 8.23 -4.68
C PRO A 82 -7.07 9.42 -5.34
N SER A 83 -5.74 9.42 -5.27
CA SER A 83 -4.90 10.53 -5.74
C SER A 83 -3.81 10.10 -6.73
N ILE A 84 -3.57 8.81 -6.87
CA ILE A 84 -2.51 8.27 -7.71
C ILE A 84 -2.67 8.67 -9.19
N PRO A 85 -3.83 8.44 -9.85
CA PRO A 85 -3.97 8.80 -11.27
C PRO A 85 -3.72 10.28 -11.54
N LYS A 86 -4.17 11.16 -10.63
CA LYS A 86 -3.94 12.61 -10.75
C LYS A 86 -2.47 12.95 -10.73
N ALA A 87 -1.67 12.35 -9.84
CA ALA A 87 -0.25 12.63 -9.71
C ALA A 87 0.53 12.26 -10.98
N PHE A 88 0.06 11.28 -11.74
CA PHE A 88 0.65 10.84 -13.01
C PHE A 88 -0.02 11.43 -14.26
N GLY A 89 -1.05 12.26 -14.11
CA GLY A 89 -1.79 12.83 -15.24
C GLY A 89 -2.61 11.83 -16.03
N VAL A 90 -2.94 10.70 -15.41
CA VAL A 90 -3.79 9.66 -16.01
C VAL A 90 -5.24 10.00 -15.74
N HIS A 91 -5.91 10.61 -16.73
CA HIS A 91 -7.31 11.03 -16.66
C HIS A 91 -8.09 10.51 -17.85
N ASN A 92 -9.37 10.24 -17.67
CA ASN A 92 -10.30 9.86 -18.75
C ASN A 92 -9.82 8.66 -19.57
N VAL A 93 -9.10 7.73 -18.95
CA VAL A 93 -8.63 6.51 -19.60
C VAL A 93 -9.67 5.42 -19.40
N GLN A 94 -10.16 4.83 -20.51
CA GLN A 94 -10.98 3.64 -20.40
C GLN A 94 -10.13 2.44 -19.99
N ILE A 95 -10.56 1.76 -18.93
CA ILE A 95 -9.99 0.46 -18.60
C ILE A 95 -10.58 -0.56 -19.55
N TYR A 96 -9.72 -1.21 -20.30
CA TYR A 96 -10.11 -2.31 -21.18
C TYR A 96 -10.06 -3.62 -20.40
N GLY A 97 -11.01 -4.50 -20.66
CA GLY A 97 -11.03 -5.84 -20.11
C GLY A 97 -11.67 -6.80 -21.09
N ASP A 98 -11.32 -8.07 -20.96
CA ASP A 98 -11.93 -9.18 -21.64
C ASP A 98 -12.31 -10.29 -20.65
N ASP A 99 -12.66 -11.48 -21.13
CA ASP A 99 -13.01 -12.62 -20.29
C ASP A 99 -11.86 -13.09 -19.38
N ASN A 100 -10.61 -12.66 -19.63
CA ASN A 100 -9.45 -13.00 -18.82
C ASN A 100 -9.21 -12.00 -17.69
N GLY A 101 -9.66 -10.75 -17.83
CA GLY A 101 -9.51 -9.73 -16.79
C GLY A 101 -9.38 -8.31 -17.32
N MET A 102 -9.13 -7.38 -16.40
CA MET A 102 -8.90 -5.96 -16.71
C MET A 102 -7.42 -5.73 -17.02
N ILE A 103 -7.15 -4.91 -18.02
CA ILE A 103 -5.80 -4.44 -18.36
C ILE A 103 -5.62 -3.06 -17.71
N PRO A 104 -4.68 -2.90 -16.76
CA PRO A 104 -4.45 -1.62 -16.12
C PRO A 104 -3.88 -0.62 -17.14
N PRO A 105 -4.33 0.64 -17.14
CA PRO A 105 -3.71 1.68 -17.95
C PRO A 105 -2.29 1.98 -17.46
N ALA A 106 -1.40 2.30 -18.40
CA ALA A 106 -0.02 2.67 -18.13
C ALA A 106 0.18 4.18 -18.16
N THR A 107 1.11 4.69 -17.36
CA THR A 107 1.62 6.06 -17.43
C THR A 107 2.54 6.25 -18.65
N THR A 108 3.01 7.49 -18.83
CA THR A 108 3.94 7.82 -19.92
C THR A 108 5.24 7.01 -19.86
N THR A 109 5.75 6.71 -18.67
CA THR A 109 6.97 5.90 -18.52
C THR A 109 6.70 4.40 -18.41
N GLY A 110 5.44 3.97 -18.47
CA GLY A 110 5.03 2.58 -18.43
C GLY A 110 4.91 2.03 -17.01
N ILE A 111 4.38 2.81 -16.06
CA ILE A 111 3.92 2.33 -14.76
C ILE A 111 2.44 1.99 -14.90
N ASP A 112 2.08 0.74 -14.66
CA ASP A 112 0.70 0.29 -14.71
C ASP A 112 -0.05 0.69 -13.45
N MET A 113 -1.33 1.06 -13.55
CA MET A 113 -2.08 1.44 -12.35
C MET A 113 -3.56 1.08 -12.43
N ILE A 114 -4.12 0.78 -11.26
CA ILE A 114 -5.55 0.65 -11.06
C ILE A 114 -5.98 1.50 -9.87
N SER A 115 -7.05 2.24 -10.04
CA SER A 115 -7.68 3.06 -9.00
C SER A 115 -9.18 3.14 -9.24
N VAL A 116 -9.94 3.35 -8.21
CA VAL A 116 -11.39 3.52 -8.31
C VAL A 116 -11.77 4.70 -9.21
N ASN A 117 -10.99 5.77 -9.20
CA ASN A 117 -11.24 6.93 -10.08
C ASN A 117 -11.23 6.58 -11.56
N LEU A 118 -10.40 5.62 -11.96
CA LEU A 118 -10.34 5.17 -13.36
C LEU A 118 -11.57 4.35 -13.76
N LEU A 119 -12.28 3.77 -12.78
CA LEU A 119 -13.53 3.01 -13.01
C LEU A 119 -14.77 3.90 -13.04
N LEU A 120 -14.74 5.06 -12.36
CA LEU A 120 -15.88 5.98 -12.26
C LEU A 120 -16.10 6.82 -13.53
N GLY A 121 -15.12 6.84 -14.45
CA GLY A 121 -15.19 7.57 -15.69
C GLY A 121 -15.14 9.09 -15.53
N GLU A 122 -15.85 9.85 -16.39
CA GLU A 122 -15.75 11.31 -16.48
C GLU A 122 -16.19 12.10 -15.24
N ASP A 123 -16.84 11.49 -14.29
CA ASP A 123 -17.38 12.19 -13.11
C ASP A 123 -16.62 11.87 -11.83
N GLU A 124 -15.35 12.29 -11.79
CA GLU A 124 -14.46 12.15 -10.61
C GLU A 124 -15.01 12.87 -9.36
N THR A 125 -16.04 13.72 -9.52
CA THR A 125 -16.62 14.48 -8.42
C THR A 125 -17.73 13.74 -7.68
N LYS A 126 -18.19 12.60 -8.20
CA LYS A 126 -19.21 11.80 -7.54
C LYS A 126 -18.70 11.22 -6.23
N PRO A 127 -19.34 11.54 -5.10
CA PRO A 127 -18.95 10.92 -3.84
C PRO A 127 -19.23 9.41 -3.91
N VAL A 128 -18.19 8.63 -3.71
CA VAL A 128 -18.30 7.17 -3.58
C VAL A 128 -18.77 6.87 -2.17
N ILE A 129 -20.06 6.64 -2.01
CA ILE A 129 -20.67 6.28 -0.71
C ILE A 129 -20.62 4.75 -0.57
N TRP A 130 -19.43 4.21 -0.33
CA TRP A 130 -19.27 2.78 -0.09
C TRP A 130 -19.01 2.51 1.39
N ARG A 131 -19.54 1.41 1.87
CA ARG A 131 -19.29 0.94 3.24
C ARG A 131 -18.08 0.00 3.24
N GLY A 132 -17.40 -0.13 4.38
CA GLY A 132 -16.14 -0.87 4.51
C GLY A 132 -16.10 -2.23 3.79
N ALA A 133 -17.13 -3.07 3.94
CA ALA A 133 -17.20 -4.37 3.27
C ALA A 133 -17.23 -4.27 1.72
N MET A 134 -17.86 -3.24 1.16
CA MET A 134 -17.88 -3.02 -0.30
C MET A 134 -16.50 -2.57 -0.78
N ILE A 135 -15.83 -1.68 -0.02
CA ILE A 135 -14.48 -1.21 -0.32
C ILE A 135 -13.50 -2.38 -0.31
N SER A 136 -13.55 -3.22 0.72
CA SER A 136 -12.73 -4.44 0.81
C SER A 136 -12.96 -5.37 -0.39
N GLY A 137 -14.21 -5.53 -0.83
CA GLY A 137 -14.55 -6.31 -2.01
C GLY A 137 -13.92 -5.76 -3.30
N VAL A 138 -13.92 -4.43 -3.48
CA VAL A 138 -13.29 -3.79 -4.65
C VAL A 138 -11.77 -3.95 -4.64
N VAL A 139 -11.12 -3.79 -3.50
CA VAL A 139 -9.67 -4.03 -3.39
C VAL A 139 -9.32 -5.47 -3.76
N GLN A 140 -10.13 -6.44 -3.31
CA GLN A 140 -9.95 -7.84 -3.70
C GLN A 140 -10.17 -8.06 -5.21
N GLN A 141 -11.14 -7.37 -5.81
CA GLN A 141 -11.36 -7.40 -7.25
C GLN A 141 -10.19 -6.79 -8.02
N PHE A 142 -9.61 -5.69 -7.58
CA PHE A 142 -8.40 -5.11 -8.19
C PHE A 142 -7.23 -6.09 -8.22
N TRP A 143 -7.10 -6.92 -7.20
CA TRP A 143 -6.09 -7.96 -7.18
C TRP A 143 -6.44 -9.16 -8.09
N LYS A 144 -7.68 -9.63 -8.01
CA LYS A 144 -8.12 -10.86 -8.66
C LYS A 144 -8.47 -10.70 -10.14
N ASP A 145 -9.08 -9.55 -10.50
CA ASP A 145 -9.68 -9.35 -11.82
C ASP A 145 -8.78 -8.51 -12.75
N THR A 146 -7.70 -7.89 -12.23
CA THR A 146 -6.71 -7.18 -13.03
C THR A 146 -5.57 -8.11 -13.42
N ILE A 147 -5.13 -8.02 -14.69
CA ILE A 147 -3.96 -8.74 -15.20
C ILE A 147 -2.72 -7.87 -14.92
N TRP A 148 -1.94 -8.29 -13.93
CA TRP A 148 -0.69 -7.64 -13.55
C TRP A 148 0.51 -8.37 -14.15
N ASN A 149 1.45 -7.64 -14.73
CA ASN A 149 2.68 -8.21 -15.30
C ASN A 149 3.91 -7.44 -14.79
N GLU A 150 4.16 -7.55 -13.47
CA GLU A 150 5.01 -6.65 -12.74
C GLU A 150 6.18 -7.36 -12.05
N ASP A 151 7.35 -6.72 -12.07
CA ASP A 151 8.45 -7.12 -11.20
C ASP A 151 8.15 -6.68 -9.75
N VAL A 152 7.49 -5.52 -9.59
CA VAL A 152 7.01 -5.03 -8.30
C VAL A 152 5.65 -4.34 -8.41
N LEU A 153 4.71 -4.75 -7.57
CA LEU A 153 3.41 -4.11 -7.39
C LEU A 153 3.42 -3.34 -6.05
N LEU A 154 3.24 -2.03 -6.13
CA LEU A 154 3.06 -1.18 -4.96
C LEU A 154 1.57 -1.06 -4.63
N VAL A 155 1.21 -1.32 -3.38
CA VAL A 155 -0.17 -1.20 -2.90
C VAL A 155 -0.29 0.02 -2.02
N ASP A 156 -0.98 1.06 -2.50
CA ASP A 156 -1.28 2.26 -1.72
C ASP A 156 -2.47 1.99 -0.79
N CYS A 157 -2.20 1.61 0.45
CA CYS A 157 -3.23 1.23 1.40
C CYS A 157 -3.99 2.45 1.93
N PRO A 158 -5.29 2.37 2.26
CA PRO A 158 -5.97 3.45 2.94
C PRO A 158 -5.34 3.71 4.32
N PRO A 159 -5.51 4.92 4.88
CA PRO A 159 -4.92 5.27 6.15
C PRO A 159 -5.54 4.51 7.34
N GLY A 160 -4.75 4.31 8.38
CA GLY A 160 -5.17 3.66 9.61
C GLY A 160 -4.98 2.14 9.60
N THR A 161 -5.63 1.49 10.56
CA THR A 161 -5.57 0.04 10.80
C THR A 161 -6.98 -0.58 10.77
N GLY A 162 -7.85 -0.04 9.94
CA GLY A 162 -9.24 -0.49 9.78
C GLY A 162 -9.38 -1.70 8.85
N ASP A 163 -10.62 -1.98 8.46
CA ASP A 163 -10.98 -3.17 7.69
C ASP A 163 -10.27 -3.29 6.34
N VAL A 164 -10.05 -2.18 5.64
CA VAL A 164 -9.47 -2.21 4.29
C VAL A 164 -7.96 -2.51 4.29
N PRO A 165 -7.11 -1.82 5.09
CA PRO A 165 -5.72 -2.24 5.26
C PRO A 165 -5.59 -3.69 5.73
N LEU A 166 -6.46 -4.12 6.65
CA LEU A 166 -6.49 -5.51 7.11
C LEU A 166 -6.83 -6.48 5.96
N THR A 167 -7.79 -6.11 5.10
CA THR A 167 -8.14 -6.91 3.92
C THR A 167 -6.96 -7.06 2.98
N VAL A 168 -6.22 -5.98 2.68
CA VAL A 168 -5.00 -6.05 1.85
C VAL A 168 -4.00 -7.03 2.46
N PHE A 169 -3.73 -6.93 3.76
CA PHE A 169 -2.77 -7.79 4.46
C PHE A 169 -3.19 -9.25 4.52
N GLN A 170 -4.49 -9.53 4.53
CA GLN A 170 -5.03 -10.89 4.56
C GLN A 170 -5.18 -11.51 3.17
N SER A 171 -5.49 -10.69 2.17
CA SER A 171 -5.84 -11.16 0.82
C SER A 171 -4.65 -11.27 -0.12
N MET A 172 -3.58 -10.50 0.12
CA MET A 172 -2.44 -10.40 -0.80
C MET A 172 -1.14 -10.90 -0.14
N PRO A 173 -0.30 -11.62 -0.88
CA PRO A 173 0.99 -12.10 -0.37
C PRO A 173 2.03 -10.96 -0.36
N LEU A 174 1.94 -10.05 0.63
CA LEU A 174 2.87 -8.93 0.74
C LEU A 174 4.27 -9.39 1.16
N ASP A 175 5.29 -9.01 0.42
CA ASP A 175 6.70 -9.23 0.75
C ASP A 175 7.22 -8.30 1.84
N GLY A 176 6.53 -7.17 2.04
CA GLY A 176 6.84 -6.21 3.07
C GLY A 176 6.02 -4.94 3.00
N ILE A 177 6.16 -4.09 4.01
CA ILE A 177 5.51 -2.79 4.04
C ILE A 177 6.50 -1.66 4.32
N VAL A 178 6.21 -0.49 3.75
CA VAL A 178 6.82 0.80 4.10
C VAL A 178 5.80 1.61 4.90
N ILE A 179 6.20 2.08 6.08
CA ILE A 179 5.33 2.89 6.94
C ILE A 179 5.64 4.36 6.72
N VAL A 180 4.63 5.13 6.32
CA VAL A 180 4.74 6.58 6.08
C VAL A 180 4.17 7.34 7.27
N SER A 181 4.93 8.32 7.76
CA SER A 181 4.56 9.22 8.85
C SER A 181 4.92 10.67 8.53
N SER A 182 4.58 11.58 9.44
CA SER A 182 4.96 12.99 9.40
C SER A 182 5.39 13.44 10.80
N PRO A 183 6.24 14.49 10.98
CA PRO A 183 6.73 14.91 12.28
C PRO A 183 5.61 15.56 13.11
N GLN A 184 4.87 14.77 13.86
CA GLN A 184 3.77 15.19 14.75
C GLN A 184 3.77 14.31 16.01
N ASP A 185 3.19 14.79 17.10
CA ASP A 185 3.28 14.20 18.44
C ASP A 185 2.82 12.74 18.61
N LEU A 186 2.07 12.18 17.67
CA LEU A 186 1.52 10.82 17.75
C LEU A 186 2.26 9.78 16.90
N VAL A 187 3.46 10.09 16.40
CA VAL A 187 4.20 9.20 15.47
C VAL A 187 4.44 7.82 16.08
N SER A 188 4.89 7.76 17.34
CA SER A 188 5.16 6.48 18.01
C SER A 188 3.93 5.58 18.06
N MET A 189 2.77 6.11 18.45
CA MET A 189 1.52 5.33 18.51
C MET A 189 1.07 4.86 17.10
N ILE A 190 1.25 5.71 16.09
CA ILE A 190 0.87 5.43 14.70
C ILE A 190 1.74 4.32 14.11
N VAL A 191 3.06 4.44 14.28
CA VAL A 191 4.03 3.43 13.84
C VAL A 191 3.79 2.12 14.58
N SER A 192 3.57 2.15 15.90
CA SER A 192 3.26 0.97 16.70
C SER A 192 2.05 0.20 16.19
N LYS A 193 0.96 0.89 15.86
CA LYS A 193 -0.25 0.24 15.35
C LYS A 193 0.01 -0.46 14.01
N ALA A 194 0.65 0.23 13.06
CA ALA A 194 0.97 -0.34 11.75
C ALA A 194 1.95 -1.52 11.88
N ALA A 195 2.99 -1.38 12.70
CA ALA A 195 3.99 -2.43 12.96
C ALA A 195 3.37 -3.66 13.64
N ASN A 196 2.50 -3.45 14.63
CA ASN A 196 1.80 -4.56 15.29
C ASN A 196 0.85 -5.30 14.34
N MET A 197 0.14 -4.58 13.47
CA MET A 197 -0.70 -5.19 12.45
C MET A 197 0.14 -6.06 11.49
N ALA A 198 1.24 -5.52 10.98
CA ALA A 198 2.17 -6.26 10.12
C ALA A 198 2.73 -7.51 10.84
N LYS A 199 3.14 -7.38 12.09
CA LYS A 199 3.63 -8.50 12.91
C LYS A 199 2.59 -9.59 13.10
N MET A 200 1.33 -9.24 13.36
CA MET A 200 0.22 -10.21 13.50
C MET A 200 -0.02 -10.99 12.21
N MET A 201 0.28 -10.40 11.06
CA MET A 201 0.13 -11.01 9.74
C MET A 201 1.43 -11.62 9.19
N ASN A 202 2.52 -11.64 9.99
CA ASN A 202 3.86 -12.09 9.59
C ASN A 202 4.42 -11.35 8.34
N ILE A 203 4.06 -10.08 8.17
CA ILE A 203 4.55 -9.24 7.08
C ILE A 203 5.72 -8.41 7.60
N PRO A 204 6.90 -8.46 6.95
CA PRO A 204 8.05 -7.67 7.37
C PRO A 204 7.83 -6.17 7.15
N VAL A 205 8.27 -5.35 8.11
CA VAL A 205 8.36 -3.90 7.94
C VAL A 205 9.73 -3.59 7.34
N LEU A 206 9.75 -3.04 6.12
CA LEU A 206 10.98 -2.68 5.41
C LEU A 206 11.64 -1.44 6.02
N GLY A 207 10.83 -0.52 6.54
CA GLY A 207 11.28 0.65 7.27
C GLY A 207 10.26 1.79 7.27
N LEU A 208 10.71 2.96 7.74
CA LEU A 208 9.90 4.15 7.93
C LEU A 208 10.29 5.25 6.93
N VAL A 209 9.30 5.99 6.44
CA VAL A 209 9.51 7.22 5.67
C VAL A 209 8.83 8.37 6.41
N GLU A 210 9.55 9.46 6.62
CA GLU A 210 8.99 10.69 7.17
C GLU A 210 8.76 11.71 6.05
N ASN A 211 7.51 12.02 5.80
CA ASN A 211 7.13 13.09 4.88
C ASN A 211 6.87 14.39 5.64
N MET A 212 6.96 15.54 4.96
CA MET A 212 6.79 16.86 5.56
C MET A 212 7.80 17.16 6.69
N SER A 213 9.00 16.57 6.58
CA SER A 213 10.01 16.55 7.65
C SER A 213 10.54 17.97 7.99
N TYR A 214 10.71 18.80 6.96
CA TYR A 214 11.22 20.16 7.09
C TYR A 214 10.87 21.00 5.85
N VAL A 215 11.09 22.31 5.94
CA VAL A 215 11.12 23.22 4.78
C VAL A 215 12.55 23.66 4.55
N LYS A 216 13.03 23.62 3.32
CA LYS A 216 14.34 24.15 2.97
C LYS A 216 14.22 25.63 2.58
N CYS A 217 14.89 26.52 3.32
CA CYS A 217 14.90 27.95 3.00
C CYS A 217 15.47 28.16 1.59
N PRO A 218 14.77 28.88 0.69
CA PRO A 218 15.22 29.07 -0.68
C PRO A 218 16.49 29.96 -0.76
N ASP A 219 16.70 30.84 0.21
CA ASP A 219 17.81 31.83 0.18
C ASP A 219 19.10 31.24 0.74
N CYS A 220 19.04 30.49 1.86
CA CYS A 220 20.25 30.05 2.55
C CYS A 220 20.36 28.52 2.70
N GLY A 221 19.37 27.75 2.23
CA GLY A 221 19.37 26.29 2.29
C GLY A 221 19.15 25.70 3.70
N ARG A 222 18.95 26.54 4.73
CA ARG A 222 18.70 26.07 6.11
C ARG A 222 17.39 25.28 6.18
N GLU A 223 17.43 24.17 6.90
CA GLU A 223 16.24 23.38 7.22
C GLU A 223 15.45 24.03 8.35
N ILE A 224 14.16 24.22 8.12
CA ILE A 224 13.21 24.79 9.08
C ILE A 224 12.23 23.67 9.46
N LYS A 225 12.27 23.26 10.71
CA LYS A 225 11.41 22.20 11.25
C LYS A 225 10.05 22.79 11.63
N VAL A 226 9.11 22.82 10.67
CA VAL A 226 7.79 23.47 10.84
C VAL A 226 6.94 22.82 11.93
N PHE A 227 7.11 21.50 12.12
CA PHE A 227 6.35 20.71 13.10
C PHE A 227 7.17 20.39 14.37
N GLY A 228 8.29 21.10 14.61
CA GLY A 228 9.20 20.82 15.71
C GLY A 228 10.24 19.75 15.38
N ASP A 229 10.93 19.27 16.42
CA ASP A 229 11.93 18.22 16.26
C ASP A 229 11.27 16.87 15.97
N SER A 230 11.80 16.15 15.00
CA SER A 230 11.34 14.82 14.67
C SER A 230 11.97 13.79 15.61
N HIS A 231 11.16 12.86 16.08
CA HIS A 231 11.59 11.70 16.88
C HIS A 231 11.57 10.40 16.05
N ILE A 232 11.46 10.48 14.73
CA ILE A 232 11.29 9.29 13.87
C ILE A 232 12.49 8.33 13.95
N GLU A 233 13.72 8.84 14.13
CA GLU A 233 14.92 8.01 14.26
C GLU A 233 14.94 7.22 15.58
N GLU A 234 14.52 7.87 16.67
CA GLU A 234 14.39 7.23 17.98
C GLU A 234 13.34 6.11 17.92
N ILE A 235 12.19 6.42 17.31
CA ILE A 235 11.09 5.47 17.12
C ILE A 235 11.53 4.32 16.21
N ALA A 236 12.18 4.60 15.08
CA ALA A 236 12.68 3.58 14.18
C ALA A 236 13.65 2.63 14.91
N SER A 237 14.57 3.20 15.68
CA SER A 237 15.52 2.42 16.49
C SER A 237 14.84 1.57 17.56
N GLU A 238 13.82 2.12 18.25
CA GLU A 238 13.05 1.39 19.27
C GLU A 238 12.37 0.14 18.70
N PHE A 239 11.84 0.24 17.48
CA PHE A 239 11.20 -0.90 16.80
C PHE A 239 12.17 -1.76 15.97
N GLY A 240 13.44 -1.39 15.88
CA GLY A 240 14.44 -2.09 15.08
C GLY A 240 14.25 -1.91 13.57
N TYR A 241 13.63 -0.79 13.13
CA TYR A 241 13.42 -0.46 11.73
C TYR A 241 14.40 0.59 11.23
N GLY A 242 14.69 0.59 9.93
CA GLY A 242 15.47 1.64 9.26
C GLY A 242 14.62 2.87 8.93
N LEU A 243 15.20 4.06 8.99
CA LEU A 243 14.64 5.25 8.37
C LEU A 243 15.04 5.27 6.90
N LEU A 244 14.06 5.14 6.01
CA LEU A 244 14.24 4.96 4.56
C LEU A 244 14.23 6.27 3.77
N GLY A 245 13.86 7.37 4.41
CA GLY A 245 13.88 8.68 3.77
C GLY A 245 13.16 9.76 4.56
N ARG A 246 13.56 11.00 4.30
CA ARG A 246 12.91 12.21 4.77
C ARG A 246 12.58 13.09 3.59
N ILE A 247 11.30 13.39 3.42
CA ILE A 247 10.80 14.23 2.35
C ILE A 247 10.46 15.60 2.93
N PRO A 248 11.04 16.68 2.41
CA PRO A 248 10.68 18.03 2.83
C PRO A 248 9.30 18.42 2.28
N LEU A 249 8.74 19.49 2.83
CA LEU A 249 7.69 20.26 2.17
C LEU A 249 8.34 20.96 0.96
N ASP A 250 8.26 20.31 -0.19
CA ASP A 250 8.88 20.78 -1.44
C ASP A 250 7.82 21.32 -2.41
N PRO A 251 7.75 22.65 -2.62
CA PRO A 251 6.81 23.25 -3.55
C PRO A 251 6.98 22.77 -5.01
N LYS A 252 8.21 22.40 -5.41
CA LYS A 252 8.46 21.89 -6.76
C LYS A 252 7.82 20.51 -6.95
N LEU A 253 7.98 19.63 -5.95
CA LEU A 253 7.37 18.31 -5.97
C LEU A 253 5.83 18.43 -5.95
N SER A 254 5.28 19.30 -5.10
CA SER A 254 3.83 19.57 -5.08
C SER A 254 3.31 20.05 -6.44
N ALA A 255 4.03 20.99 -7.07
CA ALA A 255 3.65 21.49 -8.39
C ALA A 255 3.71 20.43 -9.49
N LEU A 256 4.62 19.44 -9.41
CA LEU A 256 4.66 18.31 -10.34
C LEU A 256 3.43 17.39 -10.15
N VAL A 257 3.09 17.09 -8.90
CA VAL A 257 1.90 16.29 -8.55
C VAL A 257 0.62 16.96 -9.05
N ASP A 258 0.45 18.26 -8.78
CA ASP A 258 -0.73 19.02 -9.19
C ASP A 258 -0.92 19.08 -10.71
N ARG A 259 0.19 19.02 -11.46
CA ARG A 259 0.20 19.01 -12.93
C ARG A 259 0.12 17.60 -13.54
N GLY A 260 0.10 16.55 -12.72
CA GLY A 260 0.15 15.17 -13.21
C GLY A 260 1.50 14.78 -13.84
N MET A 261 2.59 15.36 -13.35
CA MET A 261 3.93 15.24 -13.94
C MET A 261 4.95 14.68 -12.95
N ILE A 262 4.52 13.88 -11.97
CA ILE A 262 5.41 13.35 -10.91
C ILE A 262 6.58 12.55 -11.48
N GLU A 263 6.42 11.94 -12.64
CA GLU A 263 7.49 11.20 -13.34
C GLU A 263 8.71 12.07 -13.68
N LEU A 264 8.55 13.41 -13.69
CA LEU A 264 9.64 14.36 -13.92
C LEU A 264 10.35 14.81 -12.63
N MET A 265 10.05 14.19 -11.48
CA MET A 265 10.74 14.53 -10.24
C MET A 265 12.25 14.26 -10.33
N GLU A 266 13.05 15.19 -9.78
CA GLU A 266 14.52 15.08 -9.74
C GLU A 266 14.97 15.24 -8.27
N ASN A 267 14.73 14.24 -7.45
CA ASN A 267 15.16 14.24 -6.06
C ASN A 267 15.60 12.86 -5.64
N ASN A 268 16.31 12.77 -4.52
CA ASN A 268 16.88 11.55 -3.95
C ASN A 268 16.33 11.23 -2.54
N TYR A 269 15.17 11.80 -2.20
CA TYR A 269 14.63 11.68 -0.85
C TYR A 269 14.31 10.24 -0.43
N LEU A 270 14.06 9.35 -1.39
CA LEU A 270 13.69 7.94 -1.17
C LEU A 270 14.68 6.93 -1.77
N ASP A 271 15.92 7.34 -2.05
CA ASP A 271 16.93 6.43 -2.58
C ASP A 271 17.17 5.25 -1.65
N ALA A 272 17.25 5.47 -0.33
CA ALA A 272 17.40 4.38 0.64
C ALA A 272 16.19 3.43 0.64
N ALA A 273 14.97 3.95 0.44
CA ALA A 273 13.78 3.12 0.33
C ALA A 273 13.81 2.27 -0.94
N ARG A 274 14.19 2.86 -2.09
CA ARG A 274 14.42 2.13 -3.35
C ARG A 274 15.44 1.01 -3.14
N ASP A 275 16.59 1.31 -2.54
CA ASP A 275 17.67 0.34 -2.37
C ASP A 275 17.26 -0.84 -1.47
N VAL A 276 16.50 -0.60 -0.41
CA VAL A 276 15.97 -1.66 0.45
C VAL A 276 14.97 -2.53 -0.29
N ILE A 277 14.08 -1.94 -1.11
CA ILE A 277 13.14 -2.70 -1.93
C ILE A 277 13.90 -3.53 -2.97
N MET A 278 14.87 -2.94 -3.68
CA MET A 278 15.72 -3.64 -4.65
C MET A 278 16.49 -4.81 -4.01
N ALA A 279 17.05 -4.61 -2.82
CA ALA A 279 17.74 -5.68 -2.08
C ALA A 279 16.79 -6.82 -1.70
N LYS A 280 15.53 -6.51 -1.37
CA LYS A 280 14.49 -7.51 -1.08
C LYS A 280 14.12 -8.34 -2.32
N MET A 281 14.18 -7.74 -3.51
CA MET A 281 13.87 -8.39 -4.78
C MET A 281 15.02 -9.24 -5.32
N GLY A 282 16.27 -8.96 -4.93
CA GLY A 282 17.48 -9.65 -5.40
C GLY A 282 17.91 -10.85 -4.53
N GLY A 283 17.26 -11.11 -3.43
CA GLY A 283 17.50 -12.24 -2.53
C GLY A 283 16.45 -13.30 -2.72
#